data_8fe7e70996a27cf1f86c824cb4fec2a5
#
_entry.id   8fe7e70996a27cf1f86c824cb4fec2a5
#
_cell.length_a   1.000
_cell.length_b   1.000
_cell.length_c   1.000
_cell.angle_alpha   90.00
_cell.angle_beta   90.00
_cell.angle_gamma   90.00
#
_symmetry.space_group_name_H-M   'P 1'
#
loop_
_entity.id
_entity.type
_entity.pdbx_description
1 polymer ?
#
loop_
_entity_poly.entity_id
_entity_poly.type
_entity_poly.pdbx_seq_one_letter_code
_entity_poly.pdbx_strand_id
1 'polypeptide(L)'
;MEGRTIDVQFSKAAVKFINAADKPTKTRIKKAIDGLCEIPPRGDIKILRGYQPTMHRLRVGKYRIIYEVISENQDSPFIYIHDIDSRGDIYK
;
A
#
# COMPACT_ATOMS: atom_id res chain seq x y z
N MET A 1 -8.29 11.94 -19.92
CA MET A 1 -7.93 11.52 -19.51
C MET A 1 -7.95 11.13 -18.56
N GLU A 2 -8.14 10.66 -18.28
CA GLU A 2 -8.21 10.24 -17.44
C GLU A 2 -7.44 10.01 -16.59
N GLY A 3 -7.58 9.83 -15.76
CA GLY A 3 -6.82 9.81 -14.65
C GLY A 3 -5.54 9.11 -14.85
N ARG A 4 -4.49 9.58 -14.31
CA ARG A 4 -3.29 8.90 -14.28
C ARG A 4 -3.27 7.97 -13.13
N THR A 5 -2.85 6.76 -13.31
CA THR A 5 -2.70 5.81 -12.24
C THR A 5 -1.24 5.38 -12.18
N ILE A 6 -0.82 4.96 -10.99
CA ILE A 6 0.53 4.48 -10.75
C ILE A 6 0.48 2.98 -10.63
N ASP A 7 1.44 2.29 -11.20
CA ASP A 7 1.50 0.85 -11.11
C ASP A 7 1.80 0.41 -9.68
N VAL A 8 1.36 -0.80 -9.34
CA VAL A 8 1.58 -1.35 -8.02
C VAL A 8 2.20 -2.73 -8.15
N GLN A 9 3.22 -2.97 -7.36
CA GLN A 9 3.82 -4.28 -7.27
C GLN A 9 3.73 -4.76 -5.83
N PHE A 10 3.75 -6.06 -5.64
CA PHE A 10 3.51 -6.66 -4.33
C PHE A 10 4.65 -7.58 -3.95
N SER A 11 5.06 -7.52 -2.70
CA SER A 11 6.02 -8.47 -2.16
C SER A 11 5.34 -9.82 -1.99
N LYS A 12 6.13 -10.85 -1.77
CA LYS A 12 5.59 -12.17 -1.51
C LYS A 12 4.69 -12.17 -0.29
N ALA A 13 5.09 -11.46 0.74
CA ALA A 13 4.30 -11.39 1.96
C ALA A 13 2.95 -10.74 1.69
N ALA A 14 2.94 -9.69 0.88
CA ALA A 14 1.69 -9.01 0.57
C ALA A 14 0.77 -9.90 -0.26
N VAL A 15 1.32 -10.58 -1.25
CA VAL A 15 0.53 -11.50 -2.06
C VAL A 15 -0.07 -12.60 -1.20
N LYS A 16 0.73 -13.14 -0.30
CA LYS A 16 0.28 -14.20 0.56
C LYS A 16 -0.88 -13.74 1.42
N PHE A 17 -0.77 -12.53 1.97
CA PHE A 17 -1.84 -12.00 2.80
C PHE A 17 -3.13 -11.86 1.98
N ILE A 18 -3.03 -11.30 0.79
CA ILE A 18 -4.20 -11.07 -0.04
C ILE A 18 -4.85 -12.38 -0.44
N ASN A 19 -4.03 -13.36 -0.81
CA ASN A 19 -4.57 -14.65 -1.22
C ASN A 19 -5.26 -15.39 -0.08
N ALA A 20 -4.82 -15.15 1.14
CA ALA A 20 -5.41 -15.81 2.30
C ALA A 20 -6.61 -15.05 2.85
N ALA A 21 -6.84 -13.83 2.40
CA ALA A 21 -7.93 -13.02 2.94
C ALA A 21 -9.27 -13.45 2.36
N ASP A 22 -10.33 -13.25 3.14
CA ASP A 22 -11.66 -13.54 2.63
C ASP A 22 -12.05 -12.46 1.62
N LYS A 23 -13.15 -12.72 0.93
CA LYS A 23 -13.55 -11.86 -0.16
C LYS A 23 -13.81 -10.40 0.24
N PRO A 24 -14.55 -10.14 1.31
CA PRO A 24 -14.77 -8.74 1.70
C PRO A 24 -13.49 -8.02 2.05
N THR A 25 -12.57 -8.70 2.74
CA THR A 25 -11.29 -8.10 3.11
C THR A 25 -10.45 -7.81 1.87
N LYS A 26 -10.43 -8.79 0.96
CA LYS A 26 -9.68 -8.65 -0.28
C LYS A 26 -10.18 -7.43 -1.07
N THR A 27 -11.49 -7.29 -1.19
CA THR A 27 -12.08 -6.18 -1.90
C THR A 27 -11.72 -4.85 -1.25
N ARG A 28 -11.81 -4.80 0.07
CA ARG A 28 -11.52 -3.58 0.80
C ARG A 28 -10.08 -3.15 0.63
N ILE A 29 -9.16 -4.09 0.71
CA ILE A 29 -7.74 -3.79 0.59
C ILE A 29 -7.41 -3.35 -0.83
N LYS A 30 -7.96 -4.03 -1.83
CA LYS A 30 -7.71 -3.65 -3.21
C LYS A 30 -8.22 -2.24 -3.50
N LYS A 31 -9.38 -1.92 -2.98
CA LYS A 31 -9.96 -0.61 -3.17
C LYS A 31 -9.09 0.47 -2.54
N ALA A 32 -8.56 0.18 -1.36
CA ALA A 32 -7.70 1.13 -0.68
C ALA A 32 -6.40 1.34 -1.45
N ILE A 33 -5.85 0.28 -2.00
CA ILE A 33 -4.63 0.38 -2.79
C ILE A 33 -4.89 1.16 -4.07
N ASP A 34 -6.06 0.98 -4.67
CA ASP A 34 -6.42 1.77 -5.85
C ASP A 34 -6.41 3.25 -5.52
N GLY A 35 -6.82 3.61 -4.31
CA GLY A 35 -6.78 5.00 -3.89
C GLY A 35 -5.37 5.54 -3.81
N LEU A 36 -4.41 4.70 -3.48
CA LEU A 36 -3.01 5.11 -3.44
C LEU A 36 -2.48 5.46 -4.83
N CYS A 37 -3.06 4.88 -5.84
CA CYS A 37 -2.59 5.09 -7.21
C CYS A 37 -3.12 6.38 -7.81
N GLU A 38 -3.98 7.06 -7.11
CA GLU A 38 -4.52 8.33 -7.57
C GLU A 38 -3.55 9.45 -7.24
N ILE A 39 -3.71 10.57 -7.91
CA ILE A 39 -2.87 11.74 -7.68
C ILE A 39 -3.76 12.91 -7.35
N PRO A 40 -3.72 13.37 -6.10
CA PRO A 40 -2.90 12.87 -5.00
C PRO A 40 -3.48 11.57 -4.43
N PRO A 41 -2.65 10.79 -3.74
CA PRO A 41 -3.12 9.53 -3.16
C PRO A 41 -4.17 9.77 -2.10
N ARG A 42 -5.08 8.82 -1.99
CA ARG A 42 -6.18 8.91 -1.04
C ARG A 42 -6.06 7.85 0.02
N GLY A 43 -6.50 8.19 1.23
CA GLY A 43 -6.53 7.25 2.33
C GLY A 43 -5.84 7.82 3.56
N ASP A 44 -5.81 7.02 4.61
CA ASP A 44 -5.19 7.39 5.87
C ASP A 44 -3.72 7.03 5.80
N ILE A 45 -2.93 7.94 5.26
CA ILE A 45 -1.53 7.70 4.94
C ILE A 45 -0.63 8.43 5.91
N LYS A 46 0.41 7.76 6.36
CA LYS A 46 1.37 8.34 7.26
C LYS A 46 2.78 7.91 6.87
N ILE A 47 3.71 8.84 6.96
CA ILE A 47 5.10 8.54 6.69
C ILE A 47 5.70 7.93 7.94
N LEU A 48 6.40 6.80 7.77
CA LEU A 48 7.07 6.15 8.88
C LEU A 48 8.49 6.66 8.98
N ARG A 49 8.85 7.14 10.17
CA ARG A 49 10.18 7.68 10.38
C ARG A 49 11.16 6.58 10.69
N GLY A 50 12.42 6.85 10.40
CA GLY A 50 13.48 5.94 10.75
C GLY A 50 13.77 4.85 9.75
N TYR A 51 13.10 4.89 8.62
CA TYR A 51 13.32 3.90 7.57
C TYR A 51 14.08 4.51 6.40
N GLN A 52 14.94 3.72 5.85
CA GLN A 52 15.68 4.07 4.65
C GLN A 52 15.55 2.91 3.69
N PRO A 53 14.91 3.05 2.57
CA PRO A 53 14.23 4.27 2.08
C PRO A 53 12.97 4.59 2.86
N THR A 54 12.37 5.70 2.51
CA THR A 54 11.17 6.16 3.17
C THR A 54 10.01 5.20 2.97
N MET A 55 9.37 4.85 4.06
CA MET A 55 8.21 3.97 4.02
C MET A 55 6.97 4.73 4.41
N HIS A 56 5.85 4.25 3.92
CA HIS A 56 4.54 4.82 4.22
C HIS A 56 3.62 3.75 4.77
N ARG A 57 2.65 4.19 5.54
CA ARG A 57 1.63 3.31 6.08
C ARG A 57 0.26 3.79 5.60
N LEU A 58 -0.53 2.88 5.06
CA LEU A 58 -1.92 3.14 4.74
C LEU A 58 -2.78 2.31 5.69
N ARG A 59 -3.66 2.96 6.41
CA ARG A 59 -4.54 2.26 7.33
C ARG A 59 -5.90 2.03 6.67
N VAL A 60 -6.37 0.80 6.74
CA VAL A 60 -7.65 0.41 6.17
C VAL A 60 -8.39 -0.38 7.24
N GLY A 61 -9.21 0.32 8.05
CA GLY A 61 -9.87 -0.33 9.17
C GLY A 61 -8.83 -0.86 10.14
N LYS A 62 -8.86 -2.15 10.38
CA LYS A 62 -7.90 -2.77 11.27
C LYS A 62 -6.66 -3.25 10.53
N TYR A 63 -6.59 -3.00 9.24
CA TYR A 63 -5.46 -3.45 8.44
C TYR A 63 -4.48 -2.34 8.24
N ARG A 64 -3.25 -2.73 7.97
CA ARG A 64 -2.15 -1.81 7.80
C ARG A 64 -1.34 -2.23 6.60
N ILE A 65 -1.12 -1.32 5.68
CA ILE A 65 -0.37 -1.61 4.47
C ILE A 65 0.89 -0.77 4.50
N ILE A 66 2.03 -1.43 4.43
CA ILE A 66 3.32 -0.75 4.42
C ILE A 66 3.81 -0.74 2.99
N TYR A 67 4.11 0.43 2.48
CA TYR A 67 4.49 0.54 1.09
C TYR A 67 5.55 1.61 0.89
N GLU A 68 6.15 1.56 -0.27
CA GLU A 68 7.19 2.47 -0.67
C GLU A 68 6.86 2.98 -2.06
N VAL A 69 7.13 4.26 -2.31
CA VAL A 69 6.98 4.81 -3.66
C VAL A 69 8.36 4.81 -4.29
N ILE A 70 8.51 4.04 -5.34
CA ILE A 70 9.79 3.87 -6.01
C ILE A 70 9.76 4.63 -7.33
N SER A 71 10.70 5.53 -7.51
CA SER A 71 10.75 6.34 -8.72
C SER A 71 12.16 6.36 -9.29
N GLU A 72 12.73 5.19 -9.42
CA GLU A 72 14.03 5.04 -10.05
C GLU A 72 14.01 5.63 -11.44
N ASN A 73 12.94 5.35 -12.12
CA ASN A 73 12.74 5.90 -13.44
C ASN A 73 11.67 6.95 -13.29
N GLN A 74 12.05 8.19 -13.37
CA GLN A 74 11.11 9.26 -13.10
C GLN A 74 9.89 9.24 -13.98
N ASP A 75 9.99 8.59 -15.12
CA ASP A 75 8.85 8.51 -16.01
C ASP A 75 7.82 7.50 -15.58
N SER A 76 8.22 6.55 -14.75
CA SER A 76 7.34 5.44 -14.39
C SER A 76 7.46 5.07 -12.92
N PRO A 77 7.09 5.95 -12.03
CA PRO A 77 7.12 5.59 -10.62
C PRO A 77 6.10 4.48 -10.35
N PHE A 78 6.35 3.68 -9.34
CA PHE A 78 5.40 2.66 -8.94
C PHE A 78 5.42 2.51 -7.43
N ILE A 79 4.35 1.89 -6.94
CA ILE A 79 4.21 1.63 -5.51
C ILE A 79 4.55 0.18 -5.27
N TYR A 80 5.40 -0.07 -4.28
CA TYR A 80 5.75 -1.42 -3.90
C TYR A 80 5.15 -1.70 -2.53
N ILE A 81 4.26 -2.68 -2.45
CA ILE A 81 3.60 -3.06 -1.21
C ILE A 81 4.51 -4.05 -0.50
N HIS A 82 5.10 -3.62 0.60
CA HIS A 82 6.02 -4.45 1.35
C HIS A 82 5.33 -5.45 2.25
N ASP A 83 4.24 -5.01 2.88
CA ASP A 83 3.61 -5.86 3.86
C ASP A 83 2.18 -5.42 4.10
N ILE A 84 1.33 -6.37 4.45
CA ILE A 84 -0.05 -6.10 4.83
C ILE A 84 -0.28 -6.88 6.11
N ASP A 85 -0.82 -6.20 7.11
CA ASP A 85 -1.00 -6.81 8.40
C ASP A 85 -2.35 -6.43 8.96
N SER A 86 -2.98 -7.35 9.65
CA SER A 86 -4.30 -7.12 10.19
C SER A 86 -4.27 -6.67 11.65
N ARG A 87 -3.07 -6.52 12.21
CA ARG A 87 -2.97 -6.16 13.60
C ARG A 87 -2.52 -4.73 13.74
N GLY A 88 -3.35 -3.93 14.35
CA GLY A 88 -3.02 -2.54 14.52
C GLY A 88 -1.94 -2.28 15.54
N ASP A 89 -1.56 -3.29 16.30
CA ASP A 89 -0.63 -3.11 17.41
C ASP A 89 0.75 -3.67 17.13
N ILE A 90 1.08 -3.94 15.91
CA ILE A 90 2.39 -4.52 15.62
C ILE A 90 3.52 -3.55 15.90
N TYR A 91 3.20 -2.28 16.01
CA TYR A 91 4.22 -1.32 16.34
C TYR A 91 4.11 -0.93 17.77
N LYS A 92 4.49 -1.76 18.60
CA LYS A 92 4.44 -1.40 19.97
C LYS A 92 5.59 -0.57 20.38
#